data_4c1fe764299fc2f0b83a60236919164e
#
_entry.id   4c1fe764299fc2f0b83a60236919164e
#
_cell.length_a   1.000
_cell.length_b   1.000
_cell.length_c   1.000
_cell.angle_alpha   90.00
_cell.angle_beta   90.00
_cell.angle_gamma   90.00
#
_symmetry.space_group_name_H-M   'P 1'
#
loop_
_entity.id
_entity.type
_entity.pdbx_description
1 polymer ?
#
loop_
_entity_poly.entity_id
_entity_poly.type
_entity_poly.pdbx_seq_one_letter_code
_entity_poly.pdbx_strand_id
1 'polypeptide(L)'
;MPGRRALLASLVLGACASRPPAPPAPLAGVPQLSCVPFARALSGIELRGDAWRWWDAAAGTYPRGAAPAPGAVLVLDRTSRMRQGHVSVVLRQVGQREIRVAHANWGSGAEKGRVEPDVPVIDISPRNDWSLVRVWHGPSGGLGTTAYAARGFVLPASRPDPVRLAADVAPAARRAAGSQGS
;
A
#
# COMPACT_ATOMS: atom_id res chain seq x y z
N MET A 1 -17.68 58.12 -25.10
CA MET A 1 -17.11 57.51 -23.88
C MET A 1 -16.71 56.08 -24.23
N PRO A 2 -15.39 55.71 -24.28
CA PRO A 2 -15.00 54.36 -24.64
C PRO A 2 -14.97 53.49 -23.39
N GLY A 3 -15.74 52.37 -23.43
CA GLY A 3 -15.80 51.39 -22.37
C GLY A 3 -14.53 50.55 -22.27
N ARG A 4 -13.93 50.52 -21.08
CA ARG A 4 -12.80 49.66 -20.72
C ARG A 4 -13.25 48.22 -20.57
N ARG A 5 -12.87 47.35 -21.48
CA ARG A 5 -12.98 45.91 -21.32
C ARG A 5 -11.84 45.42 -20.42
N ALA A 6 -12.18 44.99 -19.22
CA ALA A 6 -11.26 44.28 -18.33
C ALA A 6 -11.07 42.85 -18.83
N LEU A 7 -9.86 42.52 -19.25
CA LEU A 7 -9.42 41.15 -19.53
C LEU A 7 -9.10 40.47 -18.18
N LEU A 8 -9.97 39.52 -17.77
CA LEU A 8 -9.66 38.62 -16.67
C LEU A 8 -8.71 37.52 -17.17
N ALA A 9 -7.45 37.64 -16.81
CA ALA A 9 -6.44 36.62 -17.04
C ALA A 9 -6.65 35.51 -16.01
N SER A 10 -7.19 34.35 -16.44
CA SER A 10 -7.30 33.13 -15.61
C SER A 10 -5.91 32.51 -15.48
N LEU A 11 -5.28 32.64 -14.30
CA LEU A 11 -4.09 31.90 -13.96
C LEU A 11 -4.52 30.41 -13.74
N VAL A 12 -4.18 29.57 -14.70
CA VAL A 12 -4.22 28.11 -14.53
C VAL A 12 -2.97 27.72 -13.72
N LEU A 13 -3.12 27.54 -12.40
CA LEU A 13 -2.09 26.89 -11.60
C LEU A 13 -2.03 25.41 -12.01
N GLY A 14 -1.11 25.08 -12.90
CA GLY A 14 -0.74 23.69 -13.18
C GLY A 14 -0.16 23.06 -11.92
N ALA A 15 -0.94 22.24 -11.22
CA ALA A 15 -0.43 21.37 -10.18
C ALA A 15 0.51 20.36 -10.83
N CYS A 16 1.81 20.61 -10.80
CA CYS A 16 2.83 19.62 -11.12
C CYS A 16 2.67 18.47 -10.13
N ALA A 17 2.05 17.39 -10.54
CA ALA A 17 2.02 16.13 -9.77
C ALA A 17 3.45 15.62 -9.70
N SER A 18 4.14 15.94 -8.61
CA SER A 18 5.50 15.48 -8.35
C SER A 18 5.49 13.96 -8.28
N ARG A 19 6.37 13.32 -9.05
CA ARG A 19 6.55 11.85 -9.00
C ARG A 19 7.00 11.47 -7.58
N PRO A 20 6.39 10.43 -6.97
CA PRO A 20 6.84 9.94 -5.67
C PRO A 20 8.32 9.55 -5.70
N PRO A 21 9.09 9.83 -4.65
CA PRO A 21 10.46 9.35 -4.56
C PRO A 21 10.51 7.83 -4.59
N ALA A 22 11.54 7.28 -5.24
CA ALA A 22 11.74 5.84 -5.34
C ALA A 22 11.81 5.20 -3.94
N PRO A 23 11.24 4.01 -3.74
CA PRO A 23 11.39 3.27 -2.51
C PRO A 23 12.85 2.79 -2.35
N PRO A 24 13.27 2.47 -1.12
CA PRO A 24 14.51 1.77 -0.89
C PRO A 24 14.49 0.39 -1.57
N ALA A 25 15.68 -0.20 -1.76
CA ALA A 25 15.81 -1.55 -2.31
C ALA A 25 15.07 -2.58 -1.43
N PRO A 26 14.59 -3.69 -2.01
CA PRO A 26 14.06 -4.80 -1.24
C PRO A 26 15.04 -5.30 -0.18
N LEU A 27 14.52 -5.86 0.91
CA LEU A 27 15.36 -6.35 2.02
C LEU A 27 16.25 -7.50 1.56
N ALA A 28 17.55 -7.35 1.78
CA ALA A 28 18.53 -8.40 1.54
C ALA A 28 18.53 -9.43 2.69
N GLY A 29 18.92 -10.68 2.40
CA GLY A 29 19.07 -11.73 3.41
C GLY A 29 17.76 -12.22 4.05
N VAL A 30 16.61 -11.85 3.49
CA VAL A 30 15.31 -12.36 3.92
C VAL A 30 14.86 -13.44 2.94
N PRO A 31 14.44 -14.64 3.42
CA PRO A 31 13.84 -15.66 2.56
C PRO A 31 12.60 -15.14 1.82
N GLN A 32 12.22 -15.81 0.74
CA GLN A 32 11.00 -15.47 0.01
C GLN A 32 9.77 -15.58 0.91
N LEU A 33 8.94 -14.55 0.92
CA LEU A 33 7.73 -14.46 1.74
C LEU A 33 6.50 -14.21 0.88
N SER A 34 5.37 -14.76 1.30
CA SER A 34 4.05 -14.34 0.82
C SER A 34 3.56 -13.08 1.53
N CYS A 35 2.66 -12.33 0.88
CA CYS A 35 2.15 -11.07 1.44
C CYS A 35 1.39 -11.26 2.77
N VAL A 36 0.62 -12.33 2.91
CA VAL A 36 -0.21 -12.60 4.11
C VAL A 36 0.63 -12.87 5.36
N PRO A 37 1.58 -13.82 5.39
CA PRO A 37 2.45 -14.01 6.56
C PRO A 37 3.21 -12.74 6.95
N PHE A 38 3.72 -11.99 5.97
CA PHE A 38 4.42 -10.74 6.24
C PHE A 38 3.48 -9.68 6.85
N ALA A 39 2.30 -9.47 6.24
CA ALA A 39 1.33 -8.49 6.75
C ALA A 39 0.89 -8.81 8.18
N ARG A 40 0.67 -10.08 8.52
CA ARG A 40 0.37 -10.53 9.89
C ARG A 40 1.49 -10.17 10.86
N ALA A 41 2.73 -10.53 10.52
CA ALA A 41 3.89 -10.29 11.37
C ALA A 41 4.16 -8.81 11.63
N LEU A 42 3.83 -7.91 10.66
CA LEU A 42 4.06 -6.47 10.77
C LEU A 42 2.89 -5.72 11.40
N SER A 43 1.64 -6.07 11.03
CA SER A 43 0.45 -5.35 11.50
C SER A 43 -0.12 -5.88 12.82
N GLY A 44 0.19 -7.13 13.19
CA GLY A 44 -0.46 -7.83 14.30
C GLY A 44 -1.90 -8.28 14.00
N ILE A 45 -2.38 -8.14 12.75
CA ILE A 45 -3.71 -8.60 12.33
C ILE A 45 -3.64 -10.10 11.99
N GLU A 46 -4.31 -10.95 12.78
CA GLU A 46 -4.18 -12.41 12.71
C GLU A 46 -5.14 -13.09 11.73
N LEU A 47 -5.44 -12.45 10.59
CA LEU A 47 -6.25 -13.04 9.53
C LEU A 47 -5.41 -14.00 8.66
N ARG A 48 -6.08 -14.99 8.05
CA ARG A 48 -5.47 -16.04 7.23
C ARG A 48 -6.20 -16.20 5.90
N GLY A 49 -5.69 -17.05 5.03
CA GLY A 49 -6.26 -17.33 3.72
C GLY A 49 -5.89 -16.29 2.66
N ASP A 50 -6.62 -16.30 1.55
CA ASP A 50 -6.37 -15.40 0.44
C ASP A 50 -6.49 -13.92 0.84
N ALA A 51 -5.58 -13.09 0.37
CA ALA A 51 -5.49 -11.67 0.73
C ALA A 51 -6.80 -10.89 0.44
N TRP A 52 -7.44 -11.14 -0.70
CA TRP A 52 -8.68 -10.45 -1.08
C TRP A 52 -9.85 -10.72 -0.12
N ARG A 53 -9.82 -11.84 0.63
CA ARG A 53 -10.85 -12.20 1.63
C ARG A 53 -10.69 -11.47 2.96
N TRP A 54 -9.56 -10.81 3.18
CA TRP A 54 -9.26 -10.17 4.47
C TRP A 54 -10.28 -9.10 4.85
N TRP A 55 -10.81 -8.38 3.86
CA TRP A 55 -11.86 -7.42 4.11
C TRP A 55 -13.11 -8.04 4.75
N ASP A 56 -13.59 -9.13 4.19
CA ASP A 56 -14.77 -9.81 4.71
C ASP A 56 -14.46 -10.58 6.00
N ALA A 57 -13.30 -11.23 6.08
CA ALA A 57 -12.86 -11.97 7.26
C ALA A 57 -12.60 -11.07 8.49
N ALA A 58 -12.33 -9.80 8.29
CA ALA A 58 -12.14 -8.83 9.38
C ALA A 58 -13.46 -8.46 10.08
N ALA A 59 -14.62 -8.75 9.46
CA ALA A 59 -15.91 -8.38 10.02
C ALA A 59 -16.10 -8.94 11.44
N GLY A 60 -16.50 -8.08 12.36
CA GLY A 60 -16.71 -8.45 13.77
C GLY A 60 -15.45 -8.60 14.63
N THR A 61 -14.25 -8.64 14.02
CA THR A 61 -12.97 -8.81 14.75
C THR A 61 -12.07 -7.58 14.65
N TYR A 62 -11.96 -7.01 13.47
CA TYR A 62 -11.12 -5.82 13.23
C TYR A 62 -11.94 -4.70 12.60
N PRO A 63 -11.72 -3.43 13.01
CA PRO A 63 -12.33 -2.29 12.32
C PRO A 63 -11.92 -2.22 10.86
N ARG A 64 -12.82 -1.75 10.01
CA ARG A 64 -12.60 -1.55 8.57
C ARG A 64 -12.97 -0.15 8.17
N GLY A 65 -12.29 0.42 7.18
CA GLY A 65 -12.58 1.77 6.70
C GLY A 65 -11.97 2.08 5.34
N ALA A 66 -12.36 3.22 4.79
CA ALA A 66 -11.83 3.74 3.54
C ALA A 66 -10.60 4.64 3.73
N ALA A 67 -10.28 5.03 4.97
CA ALA A 67 -9.16 5.92 5.25
C ALA A 67 -7.90 5.15 5.68
N PRO A 68 -6.72 5.48 5.15
CA PRO A 68 -5.46 4.87 5.57
C PRO A 68 -5.07 5.32 6.98
N ALA A 69 -4.40 4.43 7.71
CA ALA A 69 -3.79 4.73 9.00
C ALA A 69 -2.52 3.89 9.18
N PRO A 70 -1.51 4.33 9.96
CA PRO A 70 -0.35 3.50 10.28
C PRO A 70 -0.77 2.15 10.89
N GLY A 71 -0.17 1.07 10.40
CA GLY A 71 -0.49 -0.30 10.78
C GLY A 71 -1.72 -0.91 10.10
N ALA A 72 -2.56 -0.10 9.45
CA ALA A 72 -3.69 -0.62 8.68
C ALA A 72 -3.20 -1.46 7.48
N VAL A 73 -3.96 -2.48 7.13
CA VAL A 73 -3.69 -3.34 5.98
C VAL A 73 -4.59 -2.95 4.83
N LEU A 74 -3.99 -2.43 3.75
CA LEU A 74 -4.66 -2.19 2.48
C LEU A 74 -4.94 -3.54 1.81
N VAL A 75 -6.20 -3.79 1.48
CA VAL A 75 -6.66 -5.03 0.84
C VAL A 75 -6.97 -4.76 -0.63
N LEU A 76 -6.15 -5.31 -1.53
CA LEU A 76 -6.40 -5.28 -2.97
C LEU A 76 -7.20 -6.49 -3.41
N ASP A 77 -8.14 -6.25 -4.30
CA ASP A 77 -8.96 -7.30 -4.86
C ASP A 77 -8.14 -8.21 -5.81
N ARG A 78 -8.69 -9.37 -6.11
CA ARG A 78 -8.08 -10.31 -7.05
C ARG A 78 -8.20 -9.81 -8.49
N THR A 79 -7.22 -10.18 -9.29
CA THR A 79 -7.24 -10.00 -10.74
C THR A 79 -6.94 -11.34 -11.43
N SER A 80 -7.03 -11.41 -12.76
CA SER A 80 -6.64 -12.60 -13.52
C SER A 80 -5.19 -13.04 -13.28
N ARG A 81 -4.29 -12.07 -13.02
CA ARG A 81 -2.85 -12.31 -12.75
C ARG A 81 -2.53 -12.44 -11.24
N MET A 82 -3.37 -11.88 -10.39
CA MET A 82 -3.22 -11.86 -8.93
C MET A 82 -4.43 -12.53 -8.28
N ARG A 83 -4.54 -13.86 -8.46
CA ARG A 83 -5.74 -14.64 -8.10
C ARG A 83 -6.07 -14.62 -6.61
N GLN A 84 -5.07 -14.49 -5.76
CA GLN A 84 -5.22 -14.45 -4.30
C GLN A 84 -5.41 -13.03 -3.76
N GLY A 85 -5.43 -12.00 -4.64
CA GLY A 85 -5.37 -10.62 -4.20
C GLY A 85 -4.02 -10.26 -3.60
N HIS A 86 -3.95 -9.10 -2.93
CA HIS A 86 -2.73 -8.66 -2.27
C HIS A 86 -3.05 -7.86 -1.02
N VAL A 87 -2.15 -7.91 -0.03
CA VAL A 87 -2.20 -7.10 1.17
C VAL A 87 -0.87 -6.40 1.42
N SER A 88 -0.95 -5.15 1.86
CA SER A 88 0.21 -4.35 2.23
C SER A 88 -0.07 -3.54 3.50
N VAL A 89 0.94 -3.35 4.34
CA VAL A 89 0.81 -2.65 5.61
C VAL A 89 1.15 -1.17 5.42
N VAL A 90 0.25 -0.29 5.78
CA VAL A 90 0.45 1.17 5.71
C VAL A 90 1.45 1.59 6.78
N LEU A 91 2.56 2.18 6.38
CA LEU A 91 3.56 2.74 7.29
C LEU A 91 3.19 4.17 7.68
N ARG A 92 2.82 4.99 6.69
CA ARG A 92 2.42 6.39 6.89
C ARG A 92 1.64 6.92 5.69
N GLN A 93 0.90 7.96 5.91
CA GLN A 93 0.31 8.79 4.87
C GLN A 93 1.26 9.97 4.58
N VAL A 94 1.51 10.26 3.30
CA VAL A 94 2.41 11.33 2.85
C VAL A 94 1.62 12.51 2.30
N GLY A 95 0.44 12.25 1.78
CA GLY A 95 -0.45 13.24 1.21
C GLY A 95 -1.89 12.74 1.16
N GLN A 96 -2.80 13.54 0.62
CA GLN A 96 -4.21 13.15 0.52
C GLN A 96 -4.42 11.89 -0.33
N ARG A 97 -3.54 11.66 -1.32
CA ARG A 97 -3.61 10.56 -2.28
C ARG A 97 -2.37 9.67 -2.27
N GLU A 98 -1.45 9.84 -1.31
CA GLU A 98 -0.24 9.03 -1.24
C GLU A 98 -0.05 8.43 0.15
N ILE A 99 0.18 7.13 0.17
CA ILE A 99 0.64 6.38 1.34
C ILE A 99 1.95 5.68 1.02
N ARG A 100 2.70 5.36 2.08
CA ARG A 100 3.84 4.46 2.04
C ARG A 100 3.46 3.17 2.73
N VAL A 101 3.72 2.05 2.05
CA VAL A 101 3.41 0.72 2.56
C VAL A 101 4.67 -0.15 2.59
N ALA A 102 4.65 -1.18 3.43
CA ALA A 102 5.55 -2.32 3.33
C ALA A 102 4.75 -3.54 2.89
N HIS A 103 5.32 -4.35 1.99
CA HIS A 103 4.70 -5.59 1.54
C HIS A 103 5.73 -6.64 1.12
N ALA A 104 5.26 -7.86 0.88
CA ALA A 104 6.06 -8.94 0.34
C ALA A 104 5.38 -9.54 -0.89
N ASN A 105 6.16 -10.12 -1.81
CA ASN A 105 5.66 -10.86 -2.96
C ASN A 105 4.82 -10.02 -3.95
N TRP A 106 5.20 -8.77 -4.15
CA TRP A 106 4.54 -7.89 -5.12
C TRP A 106 5.05 -8.11 -6.54
N GLY A 107 6.37 -8.23 -6.69
CA GLY A 107 7.02 -8.42 -7.97
C GLY A 107 6.78 -9.78 -8.62
N SER A 108 7.31 -9.94 -9.81
CA SER A 108 7.32 -11.20 -10.58
C SER A 108 8.77 -11.61 -10.93
N GLY A 109 8.96 -12.84 -11.39
CA GLY A 109 10.29 -13.34 -11.73
C GLY A 109 11.25 -13.28 -10.53
N ALA A 110 12.40 -12.66 -10.66
CA ALA A 110 13.42 -12.53 -9.62
C ALA A 110 12.98 -11.68 -8.41
N GLU A 111 11.98 -10.84 -8.58
CA GLU A 111 11.44 -9.99 -7.50
C GLU A 111 10.33 -10.69 -6.69
N LYS A 112 9.88 -11.87 -7.14
CA LYS A 112 8.84 -12.63 -6.45
C LYS A 112 9.31 -13.05 -5.05
N GLY A 113 8.43 -12.86 -4.05
CA GLY A 113 8.71 -13.23 -2.67
C GLY A 113 9.59 -12.24 -1.90
N ARG A 114 10.11 -11.19 -2.54
CA ARG A 114 10.89 -10.16 -1.87
C ARG A 114 10.02 -9.29 -0.97
N VAL A 115 10.63 -8.79 0.10
CA VAL A 115 10.03 -7.80 0.99
C VAL A 115 10.49 -6.42 0.54
N GLU A 116 9.53 -5.59 0.19
CA GLU A 116 9.74 -4.21 -0.27
C GLU A 116 9.27 -3.26 0.84
N PRO A 117 10.19 -2.54 1.47
CA PRO A 117 9.86 -1.52 2.47
C PRO A 117 9.52 -0.20 1.79
N ASP A 118 8.65 0.60 2.43
CA ASP A 118 8.41 2.01 2.11
C ASP A 118 7.96 2.29 0.65
N VAL A 119 7.11 1.43 0.11
CA VAL A 119 6.64 1.49 -1.28
C VAL A 119 5.53 2.53 -1.45
N PRO A 120 5.60 3.43 -2.45
CA PRO A 120 4.51 4.36 -2.76
C PRO A 120 3.28 3.64 -3.30
N VAL A 121 2.11 4.00 -2.76
CA VAL A 121 0.80 3.65 -3.30
C VAL A 121 0.01 4.95 -3.46
N ILE A 122 -0.55 5.16 -4.65
CA ILE A 122 -1.29 6.36 -4.99
C ILE A 122 -2.76 6.03 -5.20
N ASP A 123 -3.62 6.77 -4.52
CA ASP A 123 -5.06 6.77 -4.81
C ASP A 123 -5.32 7.47 -6.14
N ILE A 124 -5.91 6.75 -7.07
CA ILE A 124 -6.35 7.24 -8.37
C ILE A 124 -7.87 7.21 -8.51
N SER A 125 -8.59 6.94 -7.43
CA SER A 125 -10.06 6.96 -7.44
C SER A 125 -10.59 8.37 -7.68
N PRO A 126 -11.69 8.55 -8.42
CA PRO A 126 -12.27 9.88 -8.67
C PRO A 126 -12.66 10.63 -7.40
N ARG A 127 -13.11 9.89 -6.37
CA ARG A 127 -13.62 10.46 -5.10
C ARG A 127 -12.57 10.59 -4.00
N ASN A 128 -11.31 10.23 -4.26
CA ASN A 128 -10.27 10.17 -3.23
C ASN A 128 -10.68 9.27 -2.03
N ASP A 129 -11.22 8.09 -2.35
CA ASP A 129 -11.77 7.14 -1.39
C ASP A 129 -10.99 5.81 -1.33
N TRP A 130 -9.80 5.78 -1.95
CA TRP A 130 -8.90 4.63 -1.99
C TRP A 130 -9.51 3.36 -2.61
N SER A 131 -10.63 3.48 -3.32
CA SER A 131 -11.24 2.35 -4.02
C SER A 131 -10.46 1.88 -5.24
N LEU A 132 -9.54 2.70 -5.76
CA LEU A 132 -8.71 2.39 -6.91
C LEU A 132 -7.31 2.97 -6.72
N VAL A 133 -6.29 2.12 -6.83
CA VAL A 133 -4.90 2.53 -6.54
C VAL A 133 -3.92 2.11 -7.62
N ARG A 134 -2.78 2.80 -7.69
CA ARG A 134 -1.56 2.34 -8.37
C ARG A 134 -0.45 2.15 -7.35
N VAL A 135 0.33 1.11 -7.56
CA VAL A 135 1.45 0.74 -6.71
C VAL A 135 2.74 0.95 -7.48
N TRP A 136 3.81 1.33 -6.80
CA TRP A 136 5.14 1.42 -7.39
C TRP A 136 5.55 0.08 -8.01
N HIS A 137 6.20 0.17 -9.16
CA HIS A 137 6.71 -0.99 -9.89
C HIS A 137 8.22 -0.85 -10.07
N GLY A 138 8.98 -1.58 -9.27
CA GLY A 138 10.45 -1.52 -9.23
C GLY A 138 11.11 -1.60 -10.62
N PRO A 139 10.76 -2.60 -11.46
CA PRO A 139 11.38 -2.75 -12.79
C PRO A 139 11.21 -1.54 -13.72
N SER A 140 10.11 -0.78 -13.62
CA SER A 140 9.92 0.44 -14.41
C SER A 140 10.44 1.69 -13.71
N GLY A 141 10.91 1.58 -12.48
CA GLY A 141 11.39 2.70 -11.67
C GLY A 141 10.33 3.78 -11.47
N GLY A 142 9.05 3.42 -11.36
CA GLY A 142 7.93 4.37 -11.23
C GLY A 142 6.64 3.71 -10.81
N LEU A 143 5.56 4.50 -10.77
CA LEU A 143 4.22 3.92 -10.55
C LEU A 143 3.87 2.98 -11.70
N GLY A 144 3.37 1.80 -11.35
CA GLY A 144 2.85 0.86 -12.32
C GLY A 144 1.66 1.45 -13.10
N THR A 145 1.45 0.99 -14.32
CA THR A 145 0.33 1.43 -15.17
C THR A 145 -0.98 0.74 -14.81
N THR A 146 -0.93 -0.41 -14.13
CA THR A 146 -2.12 -1.16 -13.72
C THR A 146 -2.82 -0.46 -12.56
N ALA A 147 -4.13 -0.27 -12.71
CA ALA A 147 -5.02 0.16 -11.64
C ALA A 147 -5.56 -1.07 -10.91
N TYR A 148 -5.50 -1.05 -9.59
CA TYR A 148 -5.98 -2.13 -8.72
C TYR A 148 -7.18 -1.66 -7.92
N ALA A 149 -8.27 -2.41 -7.99
CA ALA A 149 -9.41 -2.21 -7.10
C ALA A 149 -8.99 -2.56 -5.67
N ALA A 150 -9.33 -1.70 -4.73
CA ALA A 150 -9.10 -1.91 -3.31
C ALA A 150 -10.41 -2.00 -2.56
N ARG A 151 -10.51 -2.94 -1.63
CA ARG A 151 -11.68 -3.09 -0.76
C ARG A 151 -11.67 -2.10 0.40
N GLY A 152 -10.51 -1.56 0.74
CA GLY A 152 -10.28 -0.63 1.82
C GLY A 152 -9.18 -1.09 2.77
N PHE A 153 -9.24 -0.61 4.00
CA PHE A 153 -8.23 -0.83 5.03
C PHE A 153 -8.81 -1.62 6.20
N VAL A 154 -8.14 -2.71 6.60
CA VAL A 154 -8.37 -3.40 7.86
C VAL A 154 -7.45 -2.78 8.89
N LEU A 155 -7.99 -2.32 10.02
CA LEU A 155 -7.24 -1.60 11.05
C LEU A 155 -6.84 -2.54 12.19
N PRO A 156 -5.61 -2.42 12.73
CA PRO A 156 -5.22 -3.17 13.92
C PRO A 156 -5.99 -2.72 15.15
N ALA A 157 -6.04 -3.54 16.18
CA ALA A 157 -6.71 -3.24 17.44
C ALA A 157 -6.15 -1.99 18.14
N SER A 158 -4.84 -1.73 17.98
CA SER A 158 -4.19 -0.52 18.45
C SER A 158 -3.38 0.12 17.32
N ARG A 159 -3.40 1.45 17.24
CA ARG A 159 -2.62 2.19 16.24
C ARG A 159 -1.14 2.23 16.65
N PRO A 160 -0.22 1.64 15.88
CA PRO A 160 1.20 1.69 16.18
C PRO A 160 1.79 3.09 15.92
N ASP A 161 2.89 3.39 16.60
CA ASP A 161 3.73 4.54 16.25
C ASP A 161 4.37 4.32 14.86
N PRO A 162 4.28 5.28 13.93
CA PRO A 162 4.77 5.11 12.56
C PRO A 162 6.29 4.87 12.46
N VAL A 163 7.08 5.47 13.35
CA VAL A 163 8.55 5.32 13.33
C VAL A 163 8.93 3.91 13.78
N ARG A 164 8.31 3.42 14.84
CA ARG A 164 8.49 2.06 15.33
C ARG A 164 8.02 1.03 14.30
N LEU A 165 6.88 1.27 13.67
CA LEU A 165 6.35 0.39 12.64
C LEU A 165 7.31 0.29 11.44
N ALA A 166 7.88 1.41 10.99
CA ALA A 166 8.87 1.41 9.91
C ALA A 166 10.15 0.67 10.30
N ALA A 167 10.62 0.83 11.54
CA ALA A 167 11.78 0.11 12.07
C ALA A 167 11.53 -1.40 12.21
N ASP A 168 10.26 -1.82 12.42
CA ASP A 168 9.88 -3.23 12.59
C ASP A 168 9.72 -4.01 11.27
N VAL A 169 9.83 -3.37 10.10
CA VAL A 169 9.68 -4.04 8.78
C VAL A 169 10.65 -5.21 8.62
N ALA A 170 11.95 -5.02 8.88
CA ALA A 170 12.94 -6.08 8.76
C ALA A 170 12.83 -7.15 9.87
N PRO A 171 12.63 -6.81 11.16
CA PRO A 171 12.26 -7.78 12.19
C PRO A 171 11.02 -8.61 11.85
N ALA A 172 9.93 -7.98 11.39
CA ALA A 172 8.71 -8.68 11.01
C ALA A 172 8.91 -9.66 9.85
N ALA A 173 9.72 -9.28 8.87
CA ALA A 173 10.07 -10.16 7.76
C ALA A 173 10.79 -11.43 8.24
N ARG A 174 11.74 -11.29 9.19
CA ARG A 174 12.43 -12.45 9.79
C ARG A 174 11.48 -13.35 10.61
N ARG A 175 10.57 -12.74 11.40
CA ARG A 175 9.54 -13.52 12.14
C ARG A 175 8.64 -14.29 11.19
N ALA A 176 8.17 -13.66 10.11
CA ALA A 176 7.32 -14.29 9.11
C ALA A 176 8.04 -15.45 8.40
N ALA A 177 9.32 -15.32 8.10
CA ALA A 177 10.11 -16.37 7.48
C ALA A 177 10.26 -17.60 8.41
N GLY A 178 10.53 -17.39 9.69
CA GLY A 178 10.60 -18.47 10.68
C GLY A 178 9.29 -19.25 10.83
N SER A 179 8.16 -18.59 10.69
CA SER A 179 6.84 -19.24 10.81
C SER A 179 6.38 -20.02 9.56
N GLN A 180 7.07 -19.89 8.43
CA GLN A 180 6.76 -20.66 7.20
C GLN A 180 7.53 -21.98 7.13
N GLY A 181 8.56 -22.16 7.94
CA GLY A 181 9.39 -23.39 7.99
C GLY A 181 8.96 -24.41 9.04
N SER A 182 7.88 -24.14 9.76
CA SER A 182 7.27 -25.02 10.78
C SER A 182 5.97 -25.63 10.27
#